data_4d9f1b526cd5dcb20e0133393f2be738
#
_entry.id   4d9f1b526cd5dcb20e0133393f2be738
#
_cell.length_a   1.000
_cell.length_b   1.000
_cell.length_c   1.000
_cell.angle_alpha   90.00
_cell.angle_beta   90.00
_cell.angle_gamma   90.00
#
_symmetry.space_group_name_H-M   'P 1'
#
loop_
_entity.id
_entity.type
_entity.pdbx_description
1 polymer ?
#
loop_
_entity_poly.entity_id
_entity_poly.type
_entity_poly.pdbx_seq_one_letter_code
_entity_poly.pdbx_strand_id
1 'polypeptide(L)'
;KQDKQREHPFDLHCATSLRAAPLHIAKECTMRIQQFVVDPLGDASYMVIAGSEAAVIDPQRDVRPFLEAARAAGAEIRYVFETHVHNDYVSGGPELAARGAEIVAPAEARLEFPHRAVRDGDEVAFGGIRLRAVHAPGHTYEHTAYLVIDEEGKVAGAFTGGAILMAAAGRTDLLGPDHTEELTRLQWETAHRLAGLLDPSAEVLPTHGAGSFCSSAGIGGDRRAPLSVE
;
A
#
# COMPACT_ATOMS: atom_id res chain seq x y z
N LYS A 1 -18.19 72.73 45.75
CA LYS A 1 -17.89 73.58 44.61
C LYS A 1 -17.77 72.72 43.38
N GLN A 2 -18.73 72.97 42.56
CA GLN A 2 -19.02 72.35 41.27
C GLN A 2 -17.94 72.69 40.25
N ASP A 3 -17.63 71.77 39.39
CA ASP A 3 -17.43 72.17 38.02
C ASP A 3 -17.85 71.05 37.06
N LYS A 4 -18.51 71.48 36.00
CA LYS A 4 -19.29 70.73 35.05
C LYS A 4 -18.41 70.11 33.98
N GLN A 5 -18.66 68.85 33.71
CA GLN A 5 -18.21 68.15 32.52
C GLN A 5 -19.01 68.58 31.30
N ARG A 6 -18.33 68.82 30.20
CA ARG A 6 -18.91 68.92 28.85
C ARG A 6 -18.64 67.66 28.09
N GLU A 7 -19.69 67.01 27.65
CA GLU A 7 -19.69 65.95 26.70
C GLU A 7 -19.52 66.52 25.29
N HIS A 8 -18.71 65.82 24.47
CA HIS A 8 -18.74 65.99 23.03
C HIS A 8 -18.84 64.58 22.41
N PRO A 9 -19.82 64.30 21.48
CA PRO A 9 -19.95 63.07 20.80
C PRO A 9 -19.05 63.07 19.55
N PHE A 10 -18.30 62.01 19.33
CA PHE A 10 -17.74 61.75 18.06
C PHE A 10 -18.29 60.37 17.55
N ASP A 11 -19.26 60.50 16.69
CA ASP A 11 -19.64 59.43 15.76
C ASP A 11 -18.50 59.20 14.75
N LEU A 12 -18.01 57.98 14.66
CA LEU A 12 -17.29 57.50 13.49
C LEU A 12 -17.70 56.07 13.20
N HIS A 13 -18.71 55.94 12.37
CA HIS A 13 -19.01 54.71 11.65
C HIS A 13 -17.90 54.48 10.65
N CYS A 14 -17.12 53.41 10.82
CA CYS A 14 -16.42 52.75 9.73
C CYS A 14 -16.42 51.27 10.01
N ALA A 15 -17.51 50.64 9.65
CA ALA A 15 -17.62 49.19 9.59
C ALA A 15 -16.93 48.67 8.29
N THR A 16 -15.62 48.47 8.34
CA THR A 16 -14.96 47.63 7.33
C THR A 16 -15.11 46.19 7.74
N SER A 17 -16.12 45.56 7.16
CA SER A 17 -16.31 44.11 7.15
C SER A 17 -15.12 43.48 6.46
N LEU A 18 -14.11 43.07 7.19
CA LEU A 18 -13.11 42.14 6.75
C LEU A 18 -13.78 40.76 6.67
N ARG A 19 -14.28 40.42 5.49
CA ARG A 19 -14.58 39.02 5.15
C ARG A 19 -13.25 38.28 5.17
N ALA A 20 -13.01 37.49 6.21
CA ALA A 20 -11.96 36.47 6.20
C ALA A 20 -12.30 35.51 5.07
N ALA A 21 -11.47 35.51 4.03
CA ALA A 21 -11.50 34.44 3.06
C ALA A 21 -11.24 33.13 3.81
N PRO A 22 -11.99 32.04 3.48
CA PRO A 22 -11.68 30.76 4.09
C PRO A 22 -10.23 30.42 3.74
N LEU A 23 -9.41 30.24 4.79
CA LEU A 23 -8.12 29.62 4.62
C LEU A 23 -8.42 28.22 4.05
N HIS A 24 -8.21 28.03 2.76
CA HIS A 24 -7.98 26.72 2.21
C HIS A 24 -6.66 26.24 2.82
N ILE A 25 -6.75 25.60 3.99
CA ILE A 25 -5.71 24.69 4.43
C ILE A 25 -5.73 23.59 3.39
N ALA A 26 -4.80 23.66 2.44
CA ALA A 26 -4.49 22.51 1.59
C ALA A 26 -4.22 21.37 2.57
N LYS A 27 -5.12 20.40 2.62
CA LYS A 27 -4.95 19.19 3.41
C LYS A 27 -3.77 18.50 2.72
N GLU A 28 -2.56 18.62 3.30
CA GLU A 28 -1.44 17.82 2.83
C GLU A 28 -1.90 16.36 2.93
N CYS A 29 -2.21 15.78 1.79
CA CYS A 29 -2.52 14.37 1.70
C CYS A 29 -1.20 13.63 1.85
N THR A 30 -0.76 13.45 3.07
CA THR A 30 0.44 12.70 3.39
C THR A 30 0.12 11.23 3.31
N MET A 31 0.50 10.60 2.20
CA MET A 31 0.52 9.15 2.10
C MET A 31 1.50 8.57 3.13
N ARG A 32 1.06 7.54 3.85
CA ARG A 32 1.89 6.80 4.82
C ARG A 32 1.77 5.31 4.56
N ILE A 33 2.91 4.63 4.51
CA ILE A 33 2.98 3.16 4.42
C ILE A 33 3.44 2.62 5.76
N GLN A 34 2.62 1.78 6.38
CA GLN A 34 2.93 1.07 7.62
C GLN A 34 3.14 -0.41 7.32
N GLN A 35 4.21 -0.98 7.83
CA GLN A 35 4.54 -2.40 7.71
C GLN A 35 4.13 -3.15 8.97
N PHE A 36 3.60 -4.37 8.80
CA PHE A 36 3.23 -5.31 9.85
C PHE A 36 3.97 -6.62 9.62
N VAL A 37 4.88 -6.94 10.53
CA VAL A 37 5.75 -8.13 10.40
C VAL A 37 5.22 -9.25 11.27
N VAL A 38 5.18 -10.46 10.72
CA VAL A 38 4.90 -11.70 11.44
C VAL A 38 6.19 -12.53 11.48
N ASP A 39 7.00 -12.27 12.49
CA ASP A 39 8.34 -12.86 12.63
C ASP A 39 8.38 -14.38 12.50
N PRO A 40 7.44 -15.17 13.08
CA PRO A 40 7.45 -16.63 12.92
C PRO A 40 7.29 -17.13 11.48
N LEU A 41 6.64 -16.33 10.61
CA LEU A 41 6.44 -16.66 9.20
C LEU A 41 7.52 -16.03 8.30
N GLY A 42 8.22 -15.01 8.78
CA GLY A 42 9.13 -14.23 7.96
C GLY A 42 8.41 -13.30 6.98
N ASP A 43 7.10 -13.09 7.12
CA ASP A 43 6.27 -12.34 6.20
C ASP A 43 5.90 -10.95 6.71
N ALA A 44 5.56 -10.06 5.80
CA ALA A 44 5.10 -8.72 6.07
C ALA A 44 3.82 -8.41 5.28
N SER A 45 2.89 -7.76 5.95
CA SER A 45 1.74 -7.10 5.34
C SER A 45 1.94 -5.60 5.40
N TYR A 46 1.23 -4.85 4.58
CA TYR A 46 1.34 -3.40 4.57
C TYR A 46 -0.02 -2.74 4.64
N MET A 47 -0.06 -1.53 5.21
CA MET A 47 -1.21 -0.64 5.12
C MET A 47 -0.76 0.69 4.51
N VAL A 48 -1.40 1.08 3.43
CA VAL A 48 -1.28 2.42 2.85
C VAL A 48 -2.41 3.27 3.36
N ILE A 49 -2.09 4.41 3.97
CA ILE A 49 -3.07 5.39 4.45
C ILE A 49 -2.90 6.64 3.61
N ALA A 50 -3.98 7.10 3.00
CA ALA A 50 -4.03 8.31 2.20
C ALA A 50 -5.30 9.09 2.56
N GLY A 51 -5.12 10.25 3.16
CA GLY A 51 -6.24 11.02 3.70
C GLY A 51 -7.02 10.24 4.77
N SER A 52 -8.32 10.03 4.54
CA SER A 52 -9.21 9.26 5.41
C SER A 52 -9.48 7.83 4.91
N GLU A 53 -8.74 7.37 3.91
CA GLU A 53 -8.90 6.04 3.34
C GLU A 53 -7.62 5.23 3.50
N ALA A 54 -7.77 3.92 3.61
CA ALA A 54 -6.65 2.99 3.70
C ALA A 54 -6.87 1.76 2.82
N ALA A 55 -5.77 1.16 2.41
CA ALA A 55 -5.72 -0.15 1.79
C ALA A 55 -4.75 -1.05 2.55
N VAL A 56 -5.06 -2.33 2.66
CA VAL A 56 -4.18 -3.35 3.25
C VAL A 56 -3.69 -4.27 2.14
N ILE A 57 -2.41 -4.56 2.13
CA ILE A 57 -1.77 -5.43 1.14
C ILE A 57 -1.32 -6.71 1.83
N ASP A 58 -1.72 -7.85 1.27
CA ASP A 58 -1.41 -9.20 1.73
C ASP A 58 -1.68 -9.38 3.24
N PRO A 59 -2.93 -9.13 3.72
CA PRO A 59 -3.23 -9.16 5.13
C PRO A 59 -3.06 -10.56 5.73
N GLN A 60 -2.39 -10.63 6.87
CA GLN A 60 -2.37 -11.83 7.69
C GLN A 60 -3.78 -12.13 8.25
N ARG A 61 -4.02 -13.40 8.63
CA ARG A 61 -5.31 -13.87 9.13
C ARG A 61 -5.85 -13.06 10.31
N ASP A 62 -5.00 -12.64 11.22
CA ASP A 62 -5.39 -11.75 12.30
C ASP A 62 -5.44 -10.30 11.83
N VAL A 63 -6.62 -9.82 11.53
CA VAL A 63 -6.84 -8.46 11.01
C VAL A 63 -6.89 -7.38 12.09
N ARG A 64 -6.83 -7.72 13.39
CA ARG A 64 -6.92 -6.76 14.50
C ARG A 64 -5.87 -5.65 14.42
N PRO A 65 -4.59 -5.92 14.11
CA PRO A 65 -3.57 -4.87 14.00
C PRO A 65 -3.91 -3.82 12.93
N PHE A 66 -4.47 -4.25 11.77
CA PHE A 66 -4.87 -3.33 10.71
C PHE A 66 -6.06 -2.46 11.13
N LEU A 67 -7.07 -3.04 11.79
CA LEU A 67 -8.23 -2.30 12.29
C LEU A 67 -7.85 -1.27 13.35
N GLU A 68 -6.93 -1.61 14.24
CA GLU A 68 -6.40 -0.70 15.27
C GLU A 68 -5.61 0.44 14.66
N ALA A 69 -4.73 0.15 13.68
CA ALA A 69 -3.94 1.15 13.00
C ALA A 69 -4.82 2.11 12.18
N ALA A 70 -5.80 1.60 11.44
CA ALA A 70 -6.75 2.41 10.67
C ALA A 70 -7.55 3.33 11.60
N ARG A 71 -8.08 2.80 12.71
CA ARG A 71 -8.80 3.60 13.72
C ARG A 71 -7.91 4.69 14.33
N ALA A 72 -6.66 4.38 14.67
CA ALA A 72 -5.70 5.34 15.22
C ALA A 72 -5.37 6.46 14.23
N ALA A 73 -5.39 6.15 12.94
CA ALA A 73 -5.18 7.12 11.86
C ALA A 73 -6.45 7.89 11.46
N GLY A 74 -7.62 7.53 11.97
CA GLY A 74 -8.90 8.08 11.54
C GLY A 74 -9.24 7.73 10.08
N ALA A 75 -8.78 6.59 9.60
CA ALA A 75 -8.96 6.12 8.23
C ALA A 75 -9.89 4.90 8.16
N GLU A 76 -10.61 4.76 7.04
CA GLU A 76 -11.44 3.60 6.71
C GLU A 76 -10.66 2.67 5.78
N ILE A 77 -10.61 1.38 6.09
CA ILE A 77 -10.03 0.37 5.19
C ILE A 77 -11.03 0.11 4.07
N ARG A 78 -10.73 0.67 2.87
CA ARG A 78 -11.57 0.57 1.68
C ARG A 78 -11.24 -0.63 0.82
N TYR A 79 -9.96 -1.01 0.79
CA TYR A 79 -9.44 -2.03 -0.11
C TYR A 79 -8.53 -3.01 0.62
N VAL A 80 -8.55 -4.23 0.12
CA VAL A 80 -7.54 -5.26 0.39
C VAL A 80 -6.93 -5.66 -0.95
N PHE A 81 -5.62 -5.64 -1.06
CA PHE A 81 -4.90 -6.11 -2.24
C PHE A 81 -4.19 -7.42 -1.93
N GLU A 82 -4.40 -8.41 -2.78
CA GLU A 82 -3.67 -9.67 -2.76
C GLU A 82 -2.67 -9.68 -3.92
N THR A 83 -1.38 -9.91 -3.63
CA THR A 83 -0.37 -9.99 -4.69
C THR A 83 -0.42 -11.32 -5.42
N HIS A 84 -0.73 -12.40 -4.74
CA HIS A 84 -0.85 -13.75 -5.26
C HIS A 84 -1.64 -14.65 -4.31
N VAL A 85 -1.87 -15.88 -4.68
CA VAL A 85 -2.45 -16.90 -3.78
C VAL A 85 -1.33 -17.42 -2.88
N HIS A 86 -1.38 -17.01 -1.61
CA HIS A 86 -0.40 -17.43 -0.60
C HIS A 86 -0.58 -18.91 -0.24
N ASN A 87 0.51 -19.66 -0.18
CA ASN A 87 0.52 -21.07 0.24
C ASN A 87 1.06 -21.27 1.66
N ASP A 88 1.57 -20.24 2.28
CA ASP A 88 2.19 -20.24 3.61
C ASP A 88 1.31 -19.68 4.71
N TYR A 89 0.27 -18.91 4.37
CA TYR A 89 -0.74 -18.45 5.32
C TYR A 89 -2.11 -18.25 4.67
N VAL A 90 -3.14 -18.17 5.50
CA VAL A 90 -4.50 -17.82 5.08
C VAL A 90 -4.68 -16.31 5.14
N SER A 91 -5.05 -15.68 4.02
CA SER A 91 -5.30 -14.25 3.98
C SER A 91 -6.43 -13.82 4.92
N GLY A 92 -6.27 -12.64 5.51
CA GLY A 92 -7.30 -11.91 6.24
C GLY A 92 -8.24 -11.09 5.35
N GLY A 93 -8.08 -11.15 4.04
CA GLY A 93 -8.92 -10.43 3.07
C GLY A 93 -10.41 -10.64 3.28
N PRO A 94 -10.91 -11.89 3.40
CA PRO A 94 -12.33 -12.15 3.66
C PRO A 94 -12.84 -11.53 4.96
N GLU A 95 -12.03 -11.47 6.02
CA GLU A 95 -12.39 -10.84 7.30
C GLU A 95 -12.50 -9.31 7.19
N LEU A 96 -11.65 -8.68 6.39
CA LEU A 96 -11.73 -7.25 6.10
C LEU A 96 -12.90 -6.95 5.15
N ALA A 97 -13.15 -7.81 4.17
CA ALA A 97 -14.30 -7.70 3.26
C ALA A 97 -15.64 -7.81 4.00
N ALA A 98 -15.74 -8.68 5.01
CA ALA A 98 -16.92 -8.77 5.88
C ALA A 98 -17.17 -7.48 6.68
N ARG A 99 -16.22 -6.54 6.71
CA ARG A 99 -16.29 -5.22 7.35
C ARG A 99 -16.43 -4.07 6.35
N GLY A 100 -16.60 -4.38 5.06
CA GLY A 100 -16.88 -3.40 4.02
C GLY A 100 -15.73 -3.07 3.08
N ALA A 101 -14.55 -3.68 3.25
CA ALA A 101 -13.46 -3.51 2.29
C ALA A 101 -13.71 -4.29 0.99
N GLU A 102 -13.30 -3.76 -0.15
CA GLU A 102 -13.30 -4.46 -1.43
C GLU A 102 -11.98 -5.22 -1.60
N ILE A 103 -12.05 -6.53 -1.88
CA ILE A 103 -10.85 -7.31 -2.22
C ILE A 103 -10.50 -7.04 -3.68
N VAL A 104 -9.24 -6.71 -3.93
CA VAL A 104 -8.61 -6.53 -5.24
C VAL A 104 -7.56 -7.63 -5.40
N ALA A 105 -7.67 -8.43 -6.44
CA ALA A 105 -6.79 -9.57 -6.64
C ALA A 105 -6.49 -9.80 -8.13
N PRO A 106 -5.39 -10.51 -8.46
CA PRO A 106 -5.08 -10.84 -9.84
C PRO A 106 -6.22 -11.62 -10.52
N ALA A 107 -6.59 -11.22 -11.71
CA ALA A 107 -7.67 -11.89 -12.46
C ALA A 107 -7.37 -13.37 -12.72
N GLU A 108 -6.10 -13.71 -12.86
CA GLU A 108 -5.60 -15.05 -13.10
C GLU A 108 -5.63 -15.94 -11.84
N ALA A 109 -5.80 -15.37 -10.65
CA ALA A 109 -5.89 -16.11 -9.37
C ALA A 109 -7.17 -16.97 -9.26
N ARG A 110 -8.22 -16.63 -10.03
CA ARG A 110 -9.49 -17.37 -10.09
C ARG A 110 -10.10 -17.67 -8.72
N LEU A 111 -10.08 -16.66 -7.84
CA LEU A 111 -10.62 -16.79 -6.49
C LEU A 111 -12.13 -17.08 -6.53
N GLU A 112 -12.60 -17.96 -5.65
CA GLU A 112 -14.00 -18.38 -5.59
C GLU A 112 -14.91 -17.41 -4.79
N PHE A 113 -14.32 -16.44 -4.08
CA PHE A 113 -15.08 -15.42 -3.35
C PHE A 113 -15.15 -14.10 -4.13
N PRO A 114 -16.14 -13.21 -3.82
CA PRO A 114 -16.27 -11.92 -4.50
C PRO A 114 -15.03 -11.06 -4.36
N HIS A 115 -14.50 -10.58 -5.48
CA HIS A 115 -13.35 -9.68 -5.55
C HIS A 115 -13.39 -8.85 -6.83
N ARG A 116 -12.67 -7.74 -6.83
CA ARG A 116 -12.35 -6.97 -8.03
C ARG A 116 -11.12 -7.59 -8.68
N ALA A 117 -11.33 -8.27 -9.80
CA ALA A 117 -10.24 -8.82 -10.60
C ALA A 117 -9.49 -7.70 -11.33
N VAL A 118 -8.16 -7.68 -11.20
CA VAL A 118 -7.28 -6.71 -11.89
C VAL A 118 -6.31 -7.42 -12.82
N ARG A 119 -5.97 -6.72 -13.92
CA ARG A 119 -4.98 -7.14 -14.92
C ARG A 119 -3.84 -6.15 -14.98
N ASP A 120 -2.84 -6.49 -15.75
CA ASP A 120 -1.69 -5.61 -16.01
C ASP A 120 -2.12 -4.22 -16.46
N GLY A 121 -1.65 -3.18 -15.76
CA GLY A 121 -1.96 -1.78 -16.02
C GLY A 121 -3.24 -1.24 -15.37
N ASP A 122 -4.10 -2.09 -14.79
CA ASP A 122 -5.29 -1.62 -14.08
C ASP A 122 -4.92 -0.80 -12.84
N GLU A 123 -5.74 0.21 -12.55
CA GLU A 123 -5.53 1.11 -11.41
C GLU A 123 -6.72 1.11 -10.45
N VAL A 124 -6.41 1.19 -9.17
CA VAL A 124 -7.39 1.45 -8.10
C VAL A 124 -6.97 2.73 -7.39
N ALA A 125 -7.88 3.73 -7.40
CA ALA A 125 -7.63 5.03 -6.79
C ALA A 125 -8.36 5.15 -5.44
N PHE A 126 -7.69 5.71 -4.44
CA PHE A 126 -8.26 6.08 -3.15
C PHE A 126 -7.40 7.15 -2.48
N GLY A 127 -8.02 8.01 -1.68
CA GLY A 127 -7.32 9.02 -0.88
C GLY A 127 -6.38 9.95 -1.65
N GLY A 128 -6.54 10.12 -2.98
CA GLY A 128 -5.68 10.92 -3.84
C GLY A 128 -4.52 10.17 -4.47
N ILE A 129 -4.26 8.92 -4.10
CA ILE A 129 -3.22 8.05 -4.68
C ILE A 129 -3.81 6.98 -5.59
N ARG A 130 -2.96 6.22 -6.28
CA ARG A 130 -3.35 5.05 -7.07
C ARG A 130 -2.41 3.88 -6.82
N LEU A 131 -2.99 2.68 -6.77
CA LEU A 131 -2.22 1.43 -6.88
C LEU A 131 -2.43 0.87 -8.29
N ARG A 132 -1.34 0.74 -9.06
CA ARG A 132 -1.34 0.16 -10.41
C ARG A 132 -0.86 -1.27 -10.36
N ALA A 133 -1.67 -2.18 -10.88
CA ALA A 133 -1.32 -3.58 -11.02
C ALA A 133 -0.25 -3.76 -12.11
N VAL A 134 0.76 -4.56 -11.82
CA VAL A 134 1.79 -5.01 -12.76
C VAL A 134 1.86 -6.52 -12.69
N HIS A 135 1.43 -7.21 -13.73
CA HIS A 135 1.55 -8.68 -13.80
C HIS A 135 3.03 -9.07 -13.69
N ALA A 136 3.34 -9.88 -12.70
CA ALA A 136 4.69 -10.17 -12.25
C ALA A 136 4.90 -11.67 -11.99
N PRO A 137 4.68 -12.54 -13.01
CA PRO A 137 4.75 -13.99 -12.85
C PRO A 137 6.17 -14.46 -12.57
N GLY A 138 6.26 -15.61 -11.90
CA GLY A 138 7.53 -16.27 -11.58
C GLY A 138 7.47 -16.99 -10.25
N HIS A 139 7.17 -16.30 -9.16
CA HIS A 139 6.89 -16.92 -7.87
C HIS A 139 5.62 -17.79 -7.96
N THR A 140 4.56 -17.23 -8.54
CA THR A 140 3.38 -17.93 -9.05
C THR A 140 3.02 -17.39 -10.44
N TYR A 141 2.13 -18.06 -11.19
CA TYR A 141 1.72 -17.61 -12.51
C TYR A 141 0.86 -16.32 -12.47
N GLU A 142 -0.03 -16.23 -11.49
CA GLU A 142 -0.97 -15.11 -11.33
C GLU A 142 -0.37 -13.91 -10.60
N HIS A 143 0.85 -14.03 -10.09
CA HIS A 143 1.47 -13.00 -9.25
C HIS A 143 1.37 -11.60 -9.89
N THR A 144 0.99 -10.62 -9.07
CA THR A 144 0.84 -9.22 -9.45
C THR A 144 1.51 -8.33 -8.41
N ALA A 145 2.42 -7.49 -8.82
CA ALA A 145 2.96 -6.40 -8.00
C ALA A 145 2.06 -5.16 -8.11
N TYR A 146 2.06 -4.29 -7.08
CA TYR A 146 1.30 -3.04 -7.10
C TYR A 146 2.21 -1.84 -6.93
N LEU A 147 2.30 -0.99 -7.97
CA LEU A 147 3.03 0.28 -7.90
C LEU A 147 2.20 1.31 -7.13
N VAL A 148 2.82 1.96 -6.17
CA VAL A 148 2.22 3.07 -5.42
C VAL A 148 2.50 4.37 -6.18
N ILE A 149 1.46 5.01 -6.70
CA ILE A 149 1.55 6.26 -7.45
C ILE A 149 0.94 7.36 -6.59
N ASP A 150 1.74 8.35 -6.23
CA ASP A 150 1.33 9.48 -5.43
C ASP A 150 0.43 10.48 -6.21
N GLU A 151 0.00 11.56 -5.55
CA GLU A 151 -0.84 12.60 -6.15
C GLU A 151 -0.16 13.33 -7.30
N GLU A 152 1.17 13.38 -7.31
CA GLU A 152 1.97 14.03 -8.36
C GLU A 152 2.21 13.09 -9.56
N GLY A 153 1.79 11.83 -9.44
CA GLY A 153 1.97 10.80 -10.46
C GLY A 153 3.33 10.11 -10.42
N LYS A 154 4.10 10.32 -9.36
CA LYS A 154 5.39 9.66 -9.15
C LYS A 154 5.18 8.27 -8.54
N VAL A 155 5.99 7.30 -8.96
CA VAL A 155 6.04 5.98 -8.33
C VAL A 155 6.88 6.08 -7.06
N ALA A 156 6.22 6.02 -5.91
CA ALA A 156 6.85 6.11 -4.59
C ALA A 156 7.41 4.77 -4.10
N GLY A 157 6.84 3.66 -4.59
CA GLY A 157 7.28 2.31 -4.22
C GLY A 157 6.46 1.23 -4.92
N ALA A 158 6.77 -0.02 -4.63
CA ALA A 158 6.04 -1.18 -5.13
C ALA A 158 5.87 -2.24 -4.04
N PHE A 159 4.66 -2.76 -3.91
CA PHE A 159 4.38 -3.99 -3.20
C PHE A 159 4.72 -5.15 -4.12
N THR A 160 5.86 -5.78 -3.88
CA THR A 160 6.46 -6.75 -4.80
C THR A 160 6.10 -8.20 -4.48
N GLY A 161 5.37 -8.44 -3.38
CA GLY A 161 4.95 -9.79 -2.99
C GLY A 161 6.12 -10.76 -2.88
N GLY A 162 6.09 -11.78 -3.72
CA GLY A 162 7.17 -12.75 -3.91
C GLY A 162 8.06 -12.49 -5.14
N ALA A 163 7.80 -11.44 -5.94
CA ALA A 163 8.57 -11.20 -7.17
C ALA A 163 9.99 -10.67 -6.91
N ILE A 164 10.11 -9.62 -6.10
CA ILE A 164 11.41 -9.08 -5.64
C ILE A 164 11.38 -9.06 -4.13
N LEU A 165 12.37 -9.65 -3.50
CA LEU A 165 12.61 -9.66 -2.06
C LEU A 165 13.86 -8.85 -1.76
N MET A 166 14.16 -8.65 -0.47
CA MET A 166 15.41 -7.99 -0.07
C MET A 166 16.60 -8.89 -0.41
N ALA A 167 17.44 -8.42 -1.34
CA ALA A 167 18.62 -9.15 -1.86
C ALA A 167 18.31 -10.54 -2.44
N ALA A 168 17.07 -10.79 -2.87
CA ALA A 168 16.65 -12.09 -3.40
C ALA A 168 15.40 -11.96 -4.28
N ALA A 169 14.99 -13.09 -4.86
CA ALA A 169 13.67 -13.27 -5.46
C ALA A 169 12.94 -14.42 -4.77
N GLY A 170 11.62 -14.45 -4.88
CA GLY A 170 10.82 -15.56 -4.38
C GLY A 170 11.16 -16.85 -5.13
N ARG A 171 11.02 -17.96 -4.44
CA ARG A 171 11.26 -19.29 -5.04
C ARG A 171 10.22 -19.59 -6.11
N THR A 172 10.63 -20.35 -7.11
CA THR A 172 9.85 -20.64 -8.33
C THR A 172 9.41 -22.11 -8.43
N ASP A 173 9.70 -22.89 -7.39
CA ASP A 173 9.49 -24.36 -7.39
C ASP A 173 8.25 -24.81 -6.60
N LEU A 174 7.43 -23.85 -6.12
CA LEU A 174 6.26 -24.14 -5.28
C LEU A 174 5.17 -24.95 -6.00
N LEU A 175 5.03 -24.77 -7.31
CA LEU A 175 4.03 -25.47 -8.12
C LEU A 175 4.54 -26.83 -8.66
N GLY A 176 5.74 -27.22 -8.25
CA GLY A 176 6.34 -28.52 -8.62
C GLY A 176 7.37 -28.44 -9.75
N PRO A 177 8.12 -29.53 -9.95
CA PRO A 177 9.28 -29.54 -10.86
C PRO A 177 8.92 -29.25 -12.32
N ASP A 178 7.72 -29.64 -12.77
CA ASP A 178 7.28 -29.45 -14.16
C ASP A 178 7.06 -27.96 -14.51
N HIS A 179 6.89 -27.11 -13.50
CA HIS A 179 6.67 -25.66 -13.65
C HIS A 179 7.92 -24.81 -13.36
N THR A 180 8.90 -25.38 -12.67
CA THR A 180 10.04 -24.64 -12.10
C THR A 180 10.86 -23.91 -13.16
N GLU A 181 11.18 -24.53 -14.29
CA GLU A 181 12.01 -23.91 -15.34
C GLU A 181 11.29 -22.71 -15.95
N GLU A 182 10.01 -22.85 -16.29
CA GLU A 182 9.21 -21.77 -16.87
C GLU A 182 9.05 -20.61 -15.86
N LEU A 183 8.69 -20.91 -14.61
CA LEU A 183 8.54 -19.90 -13.57
C LEU A 183 9.85 -19.18 -13.28
N THR A 184 10.99 -19.88 -13.32
CA THR A 184 12.32 -19.26 -13.14
C THR A 184 12.61 -18.25 -14.25
N ARG A 185 12.31 -18.58 -15.49
CA ARG A 185 12.46 -17.66 -16.63
C ARG A 185 11.54 -16.44 -16.47
N LEU A 186 10.27 -16.68 -16.15
CA LEU A 186 9.30 -15.61 -15.89
C LEU A 186 9.72 -14.72 -14.71
N GLN A 187 10.26 -15.30 -13.63
CA GLN A 187 10.78 -14.55 -12.48
C GLN A 187 11.93 -13.62 -12.86
N TRP A 188 12.83 -14.08 -13.72
CA TRP A 188 13.92 -13.26 -14.23
C TRP A 188 13.39 -12.08 -15.08
N GLU A 189 12.46 -12.35 -16.00
CA GLU A 189 11.82 -11.33 -16.82
C GLU A 189 11.06 -10.31 -15.97
N THR A 190 10.33 -10.78 -14.96
CA THR A 190 9.59 -9.95 -14.00
C THR A 190 10.52 -9.03 -13.21
N ALA A 191 11.63 -9.55 -12.69
CA ALA A 191 12.58 -8.74 -11.92
C ALA A 191 13.14 -7.58 -12.77
N HIS A 192 13.53 -7.85 -14.02
CA HIS A 192 14.01 -6.83 -14.95
C HIS A 192 12.93 -5.83 -15.32
N ARG A 193 11.70 -6.29 -15.53
CA ARG A 193 10.56 -5.42 -15.82
C ARG A 193 10.28 -4.48 -14.65
N LEU A 194 10.18 -4.99 -13.44
CA LEU A 194 9.92 -4.17 -12.25
C LEU A 194 11.05 -3.17 -12.00
N ALA A 195 12.31 -3.59 -12.10
CA ALA A 195 13.45 -2.70 -11.98
C ALA A 195 13.43 -1.56 -13.02
N GLY A 196 12.93 -1.82 -14.23
CA GLY A 196 12.77 -0.79 -15.26
C GLY A 196 11.59 0.17 -15.05
N LEU A 197 10.61 -0.20 -14.21
CA LEU A 197 9.44 0.63 -13.89
C LEU A 197 9.63 1.49 -12.63
N LEU A 198 10.59 1.14 -11.78
CA LEU A 198 10.83 1.79 -10.50
C LEU A 198 11.97 2.81 -10.62
N ASP A 199 11.78 3.99 -10.02
CA ASP A 199 12.87 4.91 -9.77
C ASP A 199 13.84 4.29 -8.74
N PRO A 200 15.16 4.54 -8.84
CA PRO A 200 16.12 4.03 -7.85
C PRO A 200 15.81 4.40 -6.39
N SER A 201 15.06 5.48 -6.17
CA SER A 201 14.60 5.90 -4.84
C SER A 201 13.27 5.28 -4.40
N ALA A 202 12.57 4.55 -5.28
CA ALA A 202 11.30 3.92 -4.96
C ALA A 202 11.49 2.78 -3.95
N GLU A 203 10.60 2.68 -2.97
CA GLU A 203 10.67 1.61 -1.97
C GLU A 203 10.22 0.27 -2.54
N VAL A 204 11.01 -0.77 -2.30
CA VAL A 204 10.66 -2.17 -2.52
C VAL A 204 10.03 -2.70 -1.23
N LEU A 205 8.81 -3.23 -1.34
CA LEU A 205 7.94 -3.61 -0.22
C LEU A 205 7.48 -5.07 -0.39
N PRO A 206 8.34 -6.05 -0.13
CA PRO A 206 8.04 -7.46 -0.35
C PRO A 206 7.17 -8.03 0.78
N THR A 207 6.28 -8.96 0.43
CA THR A 207 5.51 -9.72 1.42
C THR A 207 6.36 -10.79 2.08
N HIS A 208 7.18 -11.50 1.31
CA HIS A 208 8.08 -12.50 1.84
C HIS A 208 9.44 -11.90 2.17
N GLY A 209 9.94 -12.20 3.35
CA GLY A 209 11.22 -11.71 3.84
C GLY A 209 12.18 -12.84 4.20
N ALA A 210 13.31 -12.46 4.79
CA ALA A 210 14.28 -13.40 5.31
C ALA A 210 13.64 -14.32 6.35
N GLY A 211 13.76 -15.64 6.15
CA GLY A 211 13.14 -16.66 7.00
C GLY A 211 11.73 -17.09 6.58
N SER A 212 11.12 -16.46 5.58
CA SER A 212 9.87 -16.95 4.99
C SER A 212 10.10 -18.27 4.25
N PHE A 213 9.08 -19.15 4.28
CA PHE A 213 9.06 -20.38 3.49
C PHE A 213 9.20 -20.11 1.97
N CYS A 214 8.72 -18.96 1.53
CA CYS A 214 8.74 -18.53 0.13
C CYS A 214 10.03 -17.82 -0.28
N SER A 215 10.99 -17.64 0.64
CA SER A 215 12.27 -16.98 0.38
C SER A 215 13.41 -17.98 0.36
N SER A 216 14.36 -17.79 -0.58
CA SER A 216 15.66 -18.46 -0.56
C SER A 216 16.72 -17.69 0.25
N ALA A 217 16.38 -16.49 0.76
CA ALA A 217 17.26 -15.67 1.57
C ALA A 217 17.41 -16.20 3.00
N GLY A 218 18.59 -15.98 3.60
CA GLY A 218 18.90 -16.35 4.99
C GLY A 218 18.08 -15.54 6.01
N ILE A 219 18.21 -15.89 7.29
CA ILE A 219 17.51 -15.22 8.38
C ILE A 219 18.19 -13.88 8.68
N GLY A 220 17.43 -12.79 8.70
CA GLY A 220 17.86 -11.44 9.11
C GLY A 220 18.10 -10.49 7.94
N GLY A 221 17.95 -9.20 8.19
CA GLY A 221 18.12 -8.11 7.24
C GLY A 221 16.93 -7.15 7.23
N ASP A 222 17.08 -6.07 6.47
CA ASP A 222 15.99 -5.12 6.23
C ASP A 222 14.84 -5.80 5.49
N ARG A 223 13.63 -5.39 5.79
CA ARG A 223 12.42 -5.95 5.17
C ARG A 223 11.80 -5.02 4.13
N ARG A 224 12.41 -3.87 3.91
CA ARG A 224 12.10 -2.91 2.85
C ARG A 224 13.29 -1.96 2.66
N ALA A 225 13.54 -1.55 1.44
CA ALA A 225 14.60 -0.60 1.11
C ALA A 225 14.29 0.12 -0.22
N PRO A 226 14.97 1.23 -0.54
CA PRO A 226 15.00 1.77 -1.88
C PRO A 226 15.59 0.76 -2.88
N LEU A 227 15.09 0.75 -4.10
CA LEU A 227 15.58 -0.13 -5.18
C LEU A 227 17.10 0.00 -5.40
N SER A 228 17.65 1.20 -5.19
CA SER A 228 19.10 1.46 -5.36
C SER A 228 20.00 0.68 -4.41
N VAL A 229 19.43 -0.02 -3.44
CA VAL A 229 20.16 -0.86 -2.45
C VAL A 229 20.02 -2.35 -2.80
N GLU A 230 19.12 -2.71 -3.77
CA GLU A 230 18.82 -4.06 -4.25
C GLU A 230 19.58 -4.39 -5.59
#